data_071d8bd6f39ecd89e81aadae0ba05525
#
_entry.id   071d8bd6f39ecd89e81aadae0ba05525
#
_cell.length_a   1.000
_cell.length_b   1.000
_cell.length_c   1.000
_cell.angle_alpha   90.00
_cell.angle_beta   90.00
_cell.angle_gamma   90.00
#
_symmetry.space_group_name_H-M   'P 1'
#
loop_
_entity.id
_entity.type
_entity.pdbx_description
1 polymer ?
#
loop_
_entity_poly.entity_id
_entity_poly.type
_entity_poly.pdbx_seq_one_letter_code
_entity_poly.pdbx_strand_id
1 'polypeptide(L)'
;MIVDVLYIIFSTFLIVTSFFIFAVIMKILIQGLIAQYHSVMEMKVKLIINEFAQSHLWVVDAARRILKKNLDKSSRKNLMLIISIDKNLKLDGYGSVKGYIIHEDTKYDNVFSIHLDAKLSSKQMLSTLCHELSHLIQYAEGRHKTYTFNNTKYELWNGINYGPKDSMEYSKRPWEIEAKAMESMFVEDYYQPNNTQ
;
A
#
# COMPACT_ATOMS: atom_id res chain seq x y z
N MET A 1 -62.04 13.42 -29.07
CA MET A 1 -61.05 12.70 -29.95
C MET A 1 -59.71 13.41 -30.02
N ILE A 2 -59.57 14.68 -30.49
CA ILE A 2 -58.25 15.37 -30.57
C ILE A 2 -57.66 15.64 -29.17
N VAL A 3 -58.50 16.08 -28.21
CA VAL A 3 -58.09 16.38 -26.83
C VAL A 3 -57.58 15.12 -26.13
N ASP A 4 -58.24 13.98 -26.33
CA ASP A 4 -57.85 12.69 -25.71
C ASP A 4 -56.51 12.20 -26.25
N VAL A 5 -56.27 12.40 -27.55
CA VAL A 5 -54.98 12.05 -28.18
C VAL A 5 -53.85 12.91 -27.64
N LEU A 6 -54.05 14.22 -27.49
CA LEU A 6 -53.08 15.14 -26.89
C LEU A 6 -52.80 14.82 -25.45
N TYR A 7 -53.80 14.43 -24.67
CA TYR A 7 -53.59 14.02 -23.28
C TYR A 7 -52.76 12.74 -23.18
N ILE A 8 -53.00 11.75 -24.04
CA ILE A 8 -52.23 10.51 -24.08
C ILE A 8 -50.76 10.82 -24.45
N ILE A 9 -50.53 11.63 -25.46
CA ILE A 9 -49.15 12.01 -25.86
C ILE A 9 -48.42 12.75 -24.73
N PHE A 10 -49.10 13.67 -24.07
CA PHE A 10 -48.49 14.43 -22.96
C PHE A 10 -48.20 13.55 -21.75
N SER A 11 -49.11 12.65 -21.37
CA SER A 11 -48.92 11.72 -20.27
C SER A 11 -47.81 10.72 -20.54
N THR A 12 -47.72 10.19 -21.76
CA THR A 12 -46.61 9.28 -22.14
C THR A 12 -45.27 10.01 -22.14
N PHE A 13 -45.21 11.24 -22.60
CA PHE A 13 -43.99 12.07 -22.54
C PHE A 13 -43.54 12.32 -21.11
N LEU A 14 -44.47 12.66 -20.19
CA LEU A 14 -44.14 12.82 -18.76
C LEU A 14 -43.63 11.53 -18.12
N ILE A 15 -44.18 10.40 -18.45
CA ILE A 15 -43.73 9.11 -17.94
C ILE A 15 -42.32 8.79 -18.43
N VAL A 16 -42.08 8.95 -19.73
CA VAL A 16 -40.75 8.67 -20.32
C VAL A 16 -39.67 9.60 -19.75
N THR A 17 -39.96 10.89 -19.62
CA THR A 17 -39.03 11.85 -19.02
C THR A 17 -38.75 11.56 -17.55
N SER A 18 -39.74 11.14 -16.79
CA SER A 18 -39.58 10.71 -15.37
C SER A 18 -38.69 9.48 -15.24
N PHE A 19 -38.86 8.48 -16.10
CA PHE A 19 -37.98 7.31 -16.14
C PHE A 19 -36.54 7.68 -16.50
N PHE A 20 -36.35 8.58 -17.45
CA PHE A 20 -35.02 9.04 -17.84
C PHE A 20 -34.31 9.78 -16.70
N ILE A 21 -35.02 10.70 -16.03
CA ILE A 21 -34.50 11.44 -14.87
C ILE A 21 -34.14 10.46 -13.75
N PHE A 22 -35.01 9.49 -13.44
CA PHE A 22 -34.75 8.46 -12.44
C PHE A 22 -33.52 7.63 -12.78
N ALA A 23 -33.35 7.20 -14.03
CA ALA A 23 -32.16 6.45 -14.47
C ALA A 23 -30.87 7.25 -14.32
N VAL A 24 -30.88 8.55 -14.62
CA VAL A 24 -29.74 9.45 -14.43
C VAL A 24 -29.40 9.60 -12.94
N ILE A 25 -30.38 9.82 -12.09
CA ILE A 25 -30.20 9.91 -10.63
C ILE A 25 -29.61 8.62 -10.07
N MET A 26 -30.16 7.46 -10.46
CA MET A 26 -29.65 6.15 -10.02
C MET A 26 -28.20 5.92 -10.47
N LYS A 27 -27.85 6.32 -11.69
CA LYS A 27 -26.47 6.23 -12.17
C LYS A 27 -25.51 7.08 -11.32
N ILE A 28 -25.91 8.32 -10.99
CA ILE A 28 -25.10 9.20 -10.13
C ILE A 28 -24.94 8.62 -8.73
N LEU A 29 -26.03 8.10 -8.13
CA LEU A 29 -25.97 7.46 -6.82
C LEU A 29 -25.08 6.23 -6.81
N ILE A 30 -25.19 5.38 -7.82
CA ILE A 30 -24.35 4.17 -7.94
C ILE A 30 -22.89 4.57 -8.12
N GLN A 31 -22.59 5.56 -8.93
CA GLN A 31 -21.21 6.07 -9.10
C GLN A 31 -20.66 6.67 -7.80
N GLY A 32 -21.49 7.41 -7.06
CA GLY A 32 -21.13 7.93 -5.74
C GLY A 32 -20.83 6.82 -4.73
N LEU A 33 -21.69 5.80 -4.67
CA LEU A 33 -21.47 4.62 -3.81
C LEU A 33 -20.22 3.84 -4.20
N ILE A 34 -19.97 3.67 -5.50
CA ILE A 34 -18.75 3.02 -6.00
C ILE A 34 -17.52 3.85 -5.63
N ALA A 35 -17.55 5.16 -5.80
CA ALA A 35 -16.44 6.05 -5.42
C ALA A 35 -16.18 6.01 -3.91
N GLN A 36 -17.24 6.04 -3.09
CA GLN A 36 -17.14 5.89 -1.63
C GLN A 36 -16.61 4.51 -1.23
N TYR A 37 -17.08 3.44 -1.86
CA TYR A 37 -16.58 2.09 -1.63
C TYR A 37 -15.09 1.97 -2.01
N HIS A 38 -14.68 2.56 -3.14
CA HIS A 38 -13.27 2.60 -3.54
C HIS A 38 -12.41 3.39 -2.55
N SER A 39 -12.90 4.51 -2.05
CA SER A 39 -12.23 5.34 -1.03
C SER A 39 -12.03 4.58 0.30
N VAL A 40 -13.01 3.78 0.72
CA VAL A 40 -12.94 2.96 1.95
C VAL A 40 -12.02 1.74 1.78
N MET A 41 -11.89 1.23 0.54
CA MET A 41 -11.08 0.05 0.21
C MET A 41 -9.68 0.40 -0.29
N GLU A 42 -9.32 1.69 -0.34
CA GLU A 42 -8.01 2.12 -0.78
C GLU A 42 -6.99 1.96 0.35
N MET A 43 -5.80 1.50 -0.03
CA MET A 43 -4.64 1.40 0.87
C MET A 43 -4.41 2.72 1.62
N LYS A 44 -4.35 2.65 2.94
CA LYS A 44 -4.07 3.81 3.79
C LYS A 44 -2.56 3.93 4.03
N VAL A 45 -1.94 4.93 3.45
CA VAL A 45 -0.56 5.30 3.79
C VAL A 45 -0.59 6.54 4.66
N LYS A 46 -0.15 6.41 5.90
CA LYS A 46 -0.05 7.50 6.87
C LYS A 46 1.42 7.81 7.13
N LEU A 47 1.81 9.05 6.91
CA LEU A 47 3.14 9.53 7.30
C LEU A 47 3.06 10.08 8.72
N ILE A 48 3.90 9.56 9.61
CA ILE A 48 4.14 10.10 10.94
C ILE A 48 5.56 10.67 10.93
N ILE A 49 5.68 11.98 11.02
CA ILE A 49 6.97 12.67 11.05
C ILE A 49 7.09 13.41 12.38
N ASN A 50 8.08 13.05 13.16
CA ASN A 50 8.42 13.72 14.42
C ASN A 50 9.27 14.96 14.13
N GLU A 51 8.73 16.09 13.63
CA GLU A 51 9.34 17.42 13.48
C GLU A 51 9.62 18.01 12.07
N PHE A 52 9.58 17.25 10.93
CA PHE A 52 9.95 17.79 9.61
C PHE A 52 8.95 17.46 8.49
N ALA A 53 7.67 17.75 8.72
CA ALA A 53 6.57 17.22 7.90
C ALA A 53 6.62 17.56 6.39
N GLN A 54 6.98 18.76 5.99
CA GLN A 54 6.80 19.19 4.59
C GLN A 54 7.90 18.69 3.63
N SER A 55 9.14 18.60 4.09
CA SER A 55 10.28 18.20 3.24
C SER A 55 10.27 16.72 2.83
N HIS A 56 9.44 15.87 3.48
CA HIS A 56 9.44 14.43 3.28
C HIS A 56 8.11 13.86 2.73
N LEU A 57 7.17 14.70 2.32
CA LEU A 57 5.89 14.25 1.73
C LEU A 57 6.10 13.36 0.48
N TRP A 58 7.18 13.57 -0.26
CA TRP A 58 7.55 12.75 -1.40
C TRP A 58 7.75 11.26 -1.03
N VAL A 59 8.12 10.95 0.21
CA VAL A 59 8.29 9.56 0.69
C VAL A 59 6.95 8.80 0.64
N VAL A 60 5.85 9.47 1.03
CA VAL A 60 4.50 8.90 0.96
C VAL A 60 4.08 8.66 -0.49
N ASP A 61 4.36 9.63 -1.36
CA ASP A 61 4.01 9.50 -2.77
C ASP A 61 4.82 8.41 -3.46
N ALA A 62 6.11 8.29 -3.12
CA ALA A 62 6.96 7.19 -3.58
C ALA A 62 6.40 5.84 -3.12
N ALA A 63 6.09 5.68 -1.84
CA ALA A 63 5.52 4.45 -1.29
C ALA A 63 4.21 4.07 -1.98
N ARG A 64 3.29 5.03 -2.14
CA ARG A 64 2.01 4.79 -2.84
C ARG A 64 2.21 4.33 -4.28
N ARG A 65 3.10 4.98 -5.03
CA ARG A 65 3.39 4.61 -6.43
C ARG A 65 3.95 3.19 -6.53
N ILE A 66 4.95 2.87 -5.72
CA ILE A 66 5.59 1.56 -5.71
C ILE A 66 4.57 0.47 -5.35
N LEU A 67 3.82 0.64 -4.27
CA LEU A 67 2.83 -0.34 -3.83
C LEU A 67 1.66 -0.47 -4.82
N LYS A 68 1.22 0.64 -5.43
CA LYS A 68 0.16 0.59 -6.45
C LYS A 68 0.59 -0.17 -7.69
N LYS A 69 1.85 -0.08 -8.08
CA LYS A 69 2.41 -0.76 -9.25
C LYS A 69 2.67 -2.25 -8.99
N ASN A 70 3.13 -2.60 -7.80
CA ASN A 70 3.70 -3.92 -7.51
C ASN A 70 2.84 -4.83 -6.62
N LEU A 71 1.79 -4.32 -5.99
CA LEU A 71 0.79 -5.13 -5.30
C LEU A 71 -0.50 -5.17 -6.10
N ASP A 72 -1.12 -6.33 -6.17
CA ASP A 72 -2.46 -6.46 -6.72
C ASP A 72 -3.50 -5.76 -5.82
N LYS A 73 -4.71 -5.56 -6.36
CA LYS A 73 -5.79 -4.85 -5.66
C LYS A 73 -6.26 -5.60 -4.41
N SER A 74 -6.21 -6.92 -4.40
CA SER A 74 -6.63 -7.73 -3.25
C SER A 74 -5.63 -7.64 -2.11
N SER A 75 -4.33 -7.71 -2.39
CA SER A 75 -3.26 -7.57 -1.40
C SER A 75 -3.19 -6.16 -0.81
N ARG A 76 -3.59 -5.13 -1.58
CA ARG A 76 -3.67 -3.74 -1.09
C ARG A 76 -4.90 -3.48 -0.20
N LYS A 77 -5.93 -4.33 -0.31
CA LYS A 77 -7.13 -4.18 0.50
C LYS A 77 -6.79 -4.36 1.99
N ASN A 78 -7.22 -3.40 2.81
CA ASN A 78 -6.97 -3.37 4.24
C ASN A 78 -5.48 -3.24 4.63
N LEU A 79 -4.60 -2.87 3.69
CA LEU A 79 -3.22 -2.56 4.00
C LEU A 79 -3.12 -1.16 4.60
N MET A 80 -2.54 -1.07 5.79
CA MET A 80 -2.18 0.19 6.43
C MET A 80 -0.66 0.28 6.51
N LEU A 81 -0.09 1.34 5.98
CA LEU A 81 1.33 1.63 6.08
C LEU A 81 1.53 2.93 6.85
N ILE A 82 2.32 2.85 7.91
CA ILE A 82 2.81 3.96 8.71
C ILE A 82 4.28 4.16 8.35
N ILE A 83 4.69 5.38 8.02
CA ILE A 83 6.09 5.71 7.76
C ILE A 83 6.53 6.72 8.79
N SER A 84 7.57 6.38 9.54
CA SER A 84 8.21 7.26 10.53
C SER A 84 9.59 7.67 10.04
N ILE A 85 9.92 8.95 10.22
CA ILE A 85 11.27 9.46 9.95
C ILE A 85 11.85 9.91 11.28
N ASP A 86 12.84 9.18 11.76
CA ASP A 86 13.33 9.27 13.10
C ASP A 86 14.78 9.78 13.15
N LYS A 87 15.08 10.68 14.07
CA LYS A 87 16.46 11.10 14.35
C LYS A 87 17.19 9.99 15.12
N ASN A 88 18.40 9.64 14.65
CA ASN A 88 19.26 8.64 15.31
C ASN A 88 18.58 7.27 15.45
N LEU A 89 18.04 6.78 14.35
CA LEU A 89 17.34 5.50 14.32
C LEU A 89 18.27 4.37 14.83
N LYS A 90 17.80 3.62 15.81
CA LYS A 90 18.49 2.47 16.38
C LYS A 90 17.53 1.29 16.45
N LEU A 91 18.05 0.12 16.24
CA LEU A 91 17.34 -1.13 16.42
C LEU A 91 18.06 -1.96 17.49
N ASP A 92 17.29 -2.46 18.46
CA ASP A 92 17.84 -3.25 19.56
C ASP A 92 18.61 -4.46 19.03
N GLY A 93 19.84 -4.63 19.51
CA GLY A 93 20.74 -5.67 19.07
C GLY A 93 21.54 -5.38 17.79
N TYR A 94 21.15 -4.37 17.00
CA TYR A 94 21.79 -4.03 15.72
C TYR A 94 22.48 -2.64 15.71
N GLY A 95 22.21 -1.80 16.72
CA GLY A 95 22.75 -0.45 16.79
C GLY A 95 22.08 0.53 15.82
N SER A 96 22.88 1.41 15.20
CA SER A 96 22.35 2.37 14.21
C SER A 96 22.02 1.67 12.89
N VAL A 97 20.81 1.87 12.40
CA VAL A 97 20.30 1.32 11.13
C VAL A 97 19.81 2.44 10.23
N LYS A 98 19.75 2.19 8.92
CA LYS A 98 19.20 3.14 7.94
C LYS A 98 17.68 3.14 7.92
N GLY A 99 17.10 1.99 8.11
CA GLY A 99 15.66 1.77 8.19
C GLY A 99 15.34 0.35 8.62
N TYR A 100 14.10 0.11 8.92
CA TYR A 100 13.54 -1.23 9.15
C TYR A 100 12.03 -1.21 9.02
N ILE A 101 11.45 -2.38 8.82
CA ILE A 101 10.01 -2.60 8.79
C ILE A 101 9.56 -3.45 9.97
N ILE A 102 8.40 -3.13 10.52
CA ILE A 102 7.67 -3.95 11.48
C ILE A 102 6.36 -4.34 10.82
N HIS A 103 6.04 -5.64 10.84
CA HIS A 103 4.71 -6.14 10.58
C HIS A 103 4.01 -6.28 11.92
N GLU A 104 3.00 -5.44 12.16
CA GLU A 104 2.19 -5.51 13.36
C GLU A 104 1.12 -6.58 13.15
N ASP A 105 1.25 -7.71 13.85
CA ASP A 105 0.29 -8.80 13.83
C ASP A 105 -0.97 -8.37 14.61
N THR A 106 -1.84 -7.63 13.94
CA THR A 106 -3.13 -7.25 14.48
C THR A 106 -4.23 -8.15 13.93
N LYS A 107 -5.22 -8.46 14.76
CA LYS A 107 -6.33 -9.38 14.42
C LYS A 107 -7.10 -9.00 13.15
N TYR A 108 -6.91 -7.79 12.63
CA TYR A 108 -7.82 -7.24 11.62
C TYR A 108 -7.17 -6.72 10.35
N ASP A 109 -5.86 -6.40 10.35
CA ASP A 109 -5.27 -5.68 9.24
C ASP A 109 -3.81 -6.02 8.99
N ASN A 110 -3.42 -5.95 7.73
CA ASN A 110 -2.04 -5.90 7.31
C ASN A 110 -1.47 -4.51 7.66
N VAL A 111 -1.06 -4.32 8.92
CA VAL A 111 -0.46 -3.08 9.40
C VAL A 111 1.05 -3.19 9.37
N PHE A 112 1.68 -2.26 8.68
CA PHE A 112 3.13 -2.18 8.57
C PHE A 112 3.62 -0.82 9.04
N SER A 113 4.72 -0.80 9.77
CA SER A 113 5.43 0.42 10.16
C SER A 113 6.84 0.39 9.57
N ILE A 114 7.17 1.37 8.72
CA ILE A 114 8.52 1.57 8.19
C ILE A 114 9.16 2.74 8.92
N HIS A 115 10.35 2.52 9.45
CA HIS A 115 11.15 3.54 10.11
C HIS A 115 12.37 3.86 9.27
N LEU A 116 12.64 5.16 9.05
CA LEU A 116 13.76 5.66 8.23
C LEU A 116 14.59 6.65 9.04
N ASP A 117 15.93 6.59 8.93
CA ASP A 117 16.80 7.57 9.60
C ASP A 117 16.73 8.92 8.88
N ALA A 118 16.41 9.97 9.64
CA ALA A 118 16.33 11.34 9.15
C ALA A 118 17.66 11.89 8.61
N LYS A 119 18.79 11.25 8.93
CA LYS A 119 20.12 11.65 8.45
C LYS A 119 20.43 11.21 7.03
N LEU A 120 19.60 10.36 6.45
CA LEU A 120 19.77 9.87 5.09
C LEU A 120 19.59 11.00 4.08
N SER A 121 20.47 11.06 3.08
CA SER A 121 20.19 11.87 1.88
C SER A 121 18.93 11.36 1.17
N SER A 122 18.26 12.18 0.38
CA SER A 122 17.03 11.79 -0.34
C SER A 122 17.22 10.52 -1.18
N LYS A 123 18.41 10.35 -1.81
CA LYS A 123 18.72 9.14 -2.57
C LYS A 123 18.85 7.90 -1.69
N GLN A 124 19.52 8.03 -0.55
CA GLN A 124 19.65 6.92 0.40
C GLN A 124 18.31 6.59 1.05
N MET A 125 17.50 7.60 1.38
CA MET A 125 16.16 7.41 1.95
C MET A 125 15.24 6.69 0.97
N LEU A 126 15.26 7.07 -0.32
CA LEU A 126 14.50 6.36 -1.35
C LEU A 126 14.95 4.91 -1.48
N SER A 127 16.24 4.64 -1.54
CA SER A 127 16.80 3.29 -1.62
C SER A 127 16.37 2.45 -0.42
N THR A 128 16.51 2.98 0.80
CA THR A 128 16.08 2.30 2.02
C THR A 128 14.57 2.08 2.04
N LEU A 129 13.77 3.08 1.67
CA LEU A 129 12.31 2.93 1.54
C LEU A 129 11.94 1.81 0.56
N CYS A 130 12.58 1.76 -0.61
CA CYS A 130 12.35 0.71 -1.62
C CYS A 130 12.68 -0.68 -1.08
N HIS A 131 13.77 -0.80 -0.31
CA HIS A 131 14.13 -2.05 0.36
C HIS A 131 13.06 -2.51 1.34
N GLU A 132 12.62 -1.64 2.25
CA GLU A 132 11.58 -1.97 3.24
C GLU A 132 10.22 -2.23 2.59
N LEU A 133 9.87 -1.52 1.52
CA LEU A 133 8.66 -1.80 0.74
C LEU A 133 8.70 -3.16 0.05
N SER A 134 9.90 -3.64 -0.31
CA SER A 134 10.06 -5.00 -0.85
C SER A 134 9.68 -6.04 0.19
N HIS A 135 10.11 -5.88 1.43
CA HIS A 135 9.68 -6.74 2.53
C HIS A 135 8.17 -6.65 2.79
N LEU A 136 7.59 -5.45 2.75
CA LEU A 136 6.15 -5.31 2.86
C LEU A 136 5.41 -6.13 1.79
N ILE A 137 5.86 -6.06 0.54
CA ILE A 137 5.28 -6.82 -0.58
C ILE A 137 5.41 -8.33 -0.32
N GLN A 138 6.56 -8.79 0.13
CA GLN A 138 6.81 -10.20 0.48
C GLN A 138 5.84 -10.70 1.57
N TYR A 139 5.61 -9.89 2.60
CA TYR A 139 4.64 -10.19 3.66
C TYR A 139 3.19 -10.16 3.15
N ALA A 140 2.82 -9.10 2.42
CA ALA A 140 1.46 -8.93 1.91
C ALA A 140 1.04 -10.03 0.92
N GLU A 141 2.00 -10.57 0.17
CA GLU A 141 1.80 -11.72 -0.73
C GLU A 141 1.88 -13.07 0.01
N GLY A 142 2.20 -13.06 1.30
CA GLY A 142 2.33 -14.28 2.11
C GLY A 142 3.54 -15.14 1.76
N ARG A 143 4.51 -14.61 1.01
CA ARG A 143 5.75 -15.28 0.65
C ARG A 143 6.76 -15.31 1.79
N HIS A 144 6.84 -14.24 2.57
CA HIS A 144 7.61 -14.17 3.81
C HIS A 144 6.63 -14.22 4.99
N LYS A 145 6.89 -15.09 5.95
CA LYS A 145 6.11 -15.21 7.19
C LYS A 145 7.04 -15.52 8.35
N THR A 146 6.68 -14.99 9.51
CA THR A 146 7.29 -15.39 10.77
C THR A 146 6.25 -16.12 11.63
N TYR A 147 6.67 -17.12 12.36
CA TYR A 147 5.82 -17.75 13.39
C TYR A 147 6.64 -18.03 14.64
N THR A 148 5.95 -18.09 15.78
CA THR A 148 6.59 -18.38 17.06
C THR A 148 6.25 -19.80 17.50
N PHE A 149 7.28 -20.57 17.81
CA PHE A 149 7.14 -21.89 18.40
C PHE A 149 8.13 -22.04 19.56
N ASN A 150 7.65 -22.44 20.74
CA ASN A 150 8.44 -22.53 21.98
C ASN A 150 9.30 -21.27 22.24
N ASN A 151 8.69 -20.09 22.17
CA ASN A 151 9.34 -18.78 22.34
C ASN A 151 10.46 -18.47 21.33
N THR A 152 10.62 -19.27 20.31
CA THR A 152 11.58 -19.03 19.22
C THR A 152 10.83 -18.60 17.97
N LYS A 153 11.26 -17.49 17.35
CA LYS A 153 10.73 -17.03 16.06
C LYS A 153 11.42 -17.79 14.92
N TYR A 154 10.62 -18.30 14.00
CA TYR A 154 11.06 -19.02 12.80
C TYR A 154 10.67 -18.24 11.55
N GLU A 155 11.48 -18.35 10.52
CA GLU A 155 11.26 -17.70 9.23
C GLU A 155 10.80 -18.71 8.18
N LEU A 156 9.70 -18.37 7.49
CA LEU A 156 9.23 -19.11 6.32
C LEU A 156 9.36 -18.23 5.07
N TRP A 157 9.89 -18.83 4.03
CA TRP A 157 10.00 -18.21 2.72
C TRP A 157 9.42 -19.14 1.66
N ASN A 158 8.39 -18.67 0.94
CA ASN A 158 7.65 -19.47 -0.05
C ASN A 158 7.21 -20.85 0.51
N GLY A 159 6.78 -20.89 1.78
CA GLY A 159 6.34 -22.10 2.46
C GLY A 159 7.48 -23.00 2.98
N ILE A 160 8.73 -22.70 2.72
CA ILE A 160 9.90 -23.44 3.21
C ILE A 160 10.35 -22.82 4.54
N ASN A 161 10.57 -23.68 5.55
CA ASN A 161 11.11 -23.25 6.84
C ASN A 161 12.63 -23.10 6.77
N TYR A 162 13.12 -21.92 7.04
CA TYR A 162 14.56 -21.58 7.05
C TYR A 162 15.19 -21.61 8.45
N GLY A 163 14.44 -22.08 9.45
CA GLY A 163 14.94 -22.19 10.81
C GLY A 163 14.63 -20.98 11.68
N PRO A 164 15.24 -20.91 12.87
CA PRO A 164 15.09 -19.78 13.77
C PRO A 164 15.52 -18.46 13.11
N LYS A 165 14.80 -17.39 13.46
CA LYS A 165 15.19 -16.03 13.05
C LYS A 165 16.67 -15.81 13.45
N ASP A 166 17.40 -15.19 12.53
CA ASP A 166 18.83 -14.89 12.68
C ASP A 166 19.79 -16.09 12.71
N SER A 167 19.31 -17.32 12.48
CA SER A 167 20.16 -18.51 12.33
C SER A 167 20.96 -18.51 11.02
N MET A 168 20.52 -17.73 10.02
CA MET A 168 21.17 -17.62 8.72
C MET A 168 21.86 -16.26 8.59
N GLU A 169 23.04 -16.26 7.98
CA GLU A 169 23.75 -15.04 7.62
C GLU A 169 22.87 -14.13 6.74
N TYR A 170 22.82 -12.83 7.06
CA TYR A 170 21.94 -11.86 6.42
C TYR A 170 22.03 -11.88 4.88
N SER A 171 23.24 -11.91 4.35
CA SER A 171 23.50 -11.93 2.89
C SER A 171 23.02 -13.19 2.17
N LYS A 172 22.71 -14.25 2.90
CA LYS A 172 22.23 -15.54 2.35
C LYS A 172 20.73 -15.73 2.49
N ARG A 173 20.03 -14.82 3.17
CA ARG A 173 18.57 -14.88 3.35
C ARG A 173 17.89 -14.62 2.01
N PRO A 174 17.05 -15.54 1.51
CA PRO A 174 16.46 -15.38 0.18
C PRO A 174 15.54 -14.16 0.07
N TRP A 175 14.85 -13.77 1.15
CA TRP A 175 14.02 -12.57 1.21
C TRP A 175 14.87 -11.28 1.14
N GLU A 176 16.09 -11.28 1.70
CA GLU A 176 17.01 -10.13 1.59
C GLU A 176 17.61 -10.00 0.19
N ILE A 177 17.99 -11.14 -0.41
CA ILE A 177 18.50 -11.19 -1.78
C ILE A 177 17.43 -10.63 -2.75
N GLU A 178 16.19 -11.07 -2.61
CA GLU A 178 15.09 -10.56 -3.43
C GLU A 178 14.80 -9.08 -3.12
N ALA A 179 14.74 -8.68 -1.84
CA ALA A 179 14.51 -7.29 -1.45
C ALA A 179 15.57 -6.36 -2.07
N LYS A 180 16.83 -6.79 -2.10
CA LYS A 180 17.92 -6.03 -2.72
C LYS A 180 17.74 -5.89 -4.24
N ALA A 181 17.28 -6.93 -4.92
CA ALA A 181 16.99 -6.87 -6.34
C ALA A 181 15.79 -5.94 -6.64
N MET A 182 14.72 -6.05 -5.86
CA MET A 182 13.53 -5.21 -5.98
C MET A 182 13.85 -3.74 -5.65
N GLU A 183 14.67 -3.47 -4.64
CA GLU A 183 15.14 -2.12 -4.29
C GLU A 183 15.71 -1.41 -5.53
N SER A 184 16.62 -2.05 -6.23
CA SER A 184 17.26 -1.48 -7.42
C SER A 184 16.23 -1.17 -8.51
N MET A 185 15.31 -2.11 -8.76
CA MET A 185 14.24 -1.95 -9.75
C MET A 185 13.28 -0.79 -9.36
N PHE A 186 12.89 -0.68 -8.09
CA PHE A 186 11.97 0.37 -7.64
C PHE A 186 12.60 1.76 -7.66
N VAL A 187 13.88 1.87 -7.33
CA VAL A 187 14.63 3.13 -7.44
C VAL A 187 14.69 3.58 -8.90
N GLU A 188 14.99 2.67 -9.82
CA GLU A 188 15.00 2.97 -11.25
C GLU A 188 13.62 3.42 -11.75
N ASP A 189 12.59 2.67 -11.42
CA ASP A 189 11.19 2.98 -11.76
C ASP A 189 10.74 4.35 -11.21
N TYR A 190 11.20 4.74 -10.04
CA TYR A 190 10.85 6.02 -9.44
C TYR A 190 11.39 7.20 -10.23
N TYR A 191 12.61 7.08 -10.75
CA TYR A 191 13.24 8.14 -11.54
C TYR A 191 12.83 8.15 -13.01
N GLN A 192 12.23 7.07 -13.53
CA GLN A 192 11.71 7.09 -14.89
C GLN A 192 10.40 7.89 -14.92
N PRO A 193 10.28 8.94 -15.77
CA PRO A 193 9.02 9.63 -15.95
C PRO A 193 7.97 8.65 -16.48
N ASN A 194 6.74 8.75 -15.94
CA ASN A 194 5.63 7.91 -16.37
C ASN A 194 5.43 8.00 -17.89
N ASN A 195 5.97 7.04 -18.64
CA ASN A 195 5.54 6.72 -19.99
C ASN A 195 4.23 5.92 -19.93
N THR A 196 3.24 6.44 -19.20
CA THR A 196 1.87 5.92 -19.29
C THR A 196 1.16 6.73 -20.36
N GLN A 197 1.16 6.16 -21.57
CA GLN A 197 0.15 6.47 -22.58
C GLN A 197 -1.24 6.02 -22.10
#